data_1ed1289be861d00a279ed91f94d4b38d
#
_entry.id   1ed1289be861d00a279ed91f94d4b38d
#
_cell.length_a   1.000
_cell.length_b   1.000
_cell.length_c   1.000
_cell.angle_alpha   90.00
_cell.angle_beta   90.00
_cell.angle_gamma   90.00
#
_symmetry.space_group_name_H-M   'P 1'
#
loop_
_entity.id
_entity.type
_entity.pdbx_description
1 polymer ?
#
loop_
_entity_poly.entity_id
_entity_poly.type
_entity_poly.pdbx_seq_one_letter_code
_entity_poly.pdbx_strand_id
1 'polypeptide(L)'
;MEELVGVVQELSLARHLDEVTATVRAAARRLIGADGATFVLREGEFCFYADEDAIAPLWKGRRFPIEQCISGWSMLNRQSVVIEDIYQDSRIPTAAYRPTFVRSLVMVPIRRQDPIGAIGTYWAHRRQASEEEVRIIQALADSTSVAMENVSIYSELEHRVKLRTAELERLNRELESFSSSVAHDLRTPLGLIEGYMSLLLENFADGLPEHVLRCLRAIPDATQRMRVMVEGLLALARVGAGELHMSVVDISALGTAVVEDLRRRDGGRAVEIEIQAGLRAEADERLLRSALDNLIGNAWKYTGKVSRPRIEIGRLSNEDAPTFFVRDNGAGFDQADHDKLFVAFGRLHANEQFPGIGIGLATVRRIIERHGGRVWGEGEPGKGATFYFTLP
;
A
#
# COMPACT_ATOMS: atom_id res chain seq x y z
N MET A 1 -28.92 9.99 29.67
CA MET A 1 -28.90 9.21 28.41
C MET A 1 -28.06 9.88 27.32
N GLU A 2 -28.27 11.16 27.00
CA GLU A 2 -27.46 11.91 26.02
C GLU A 2 -25.96 11.90 26.34
N GLU A 3 -25.60 12.06 27.60
CA GLU A 3 -24.22 12.06 28.05
C GLU A 3 -23.50 10.69 27.81
N LEU A 4 -24.18 9.57 28.04
CA LEU A 4 -23.64 8.24 27.77
C LEU A 4 -23.41 8.03 26.27
N VAL A 5 -24.31 8.56 25.41
CA VAL A 5 -24.14 8.50 23.95
C VAL A 5 -22.87 9.24 23.52
N GLY A 6 -22.61 10.45 24.09
CA GLY A 6 -21.38 11.18 23.83
C GLY A 6 -20.11 10.38 24.20
N VAL A 7 -20.13 9.73 25.37
CA VAL A 7 -19.02 8.88 25.83
C VAL A 7 -18.81 7.68 24.91
N VAL A 8 -19.88 7.02 24.44
CA VAL A 8 -19.78 5.91 23.48
C VAL A 8 -19.17 6.36 22.15
N GLN A 9 -19.50 7.58 21.69
CA GLN A 9 -18.89 8.14 20.48
C GLN A 9 -17.40 8.42 20.69
N GLU A 10 -16.98 8.99 21.82
CA GLU A 10 -15.56 9.19 22.15
C GLU A 10 -14.81 7.85 22.19
N LEU A 11 -15.38 6.83 22.85
CA LEU A 11 -14.78 5.49 22.90
C LEU A 11 -14.64 4.84 21.52
N SER A 12 -15.58 5.09 20.61
CA SER A 12 -15.51 4.54 19.24
C SER A 12 -14.37 5.12 18.41
N LEU A 13 -13.88 6.31 18.76
CA LEU A 13 -12.79 7.00 18.08
C LEU A 13 -11.41 6.70 18.70
N ALA A 14 -11.37 6.14 19.91
CA ALA A 14 -10.12 5.84 20.62
C ALA A 14 -9.24 4.87 19.82
N ARG A 15 -7.95 5.18 19.75
CA ARG A 15 -6.92 4.38 19.06
C ARG A 15 -5.93 3.74 20.03
N HIS A 16 -5.84 4.25 21.24
CA HIS A 16 -4.92 3.79 22.28
C HIS A 16 -5.66 3.46 23.57
N LEU A 17 -5.13 2.47 24.31
CA LEU A 17 -5.74 2.04 25.58
C LEU A 17 -5.81 3.18 26.60
N ASP A 18 -4.83 4.08 26.63
CA ASP A 18 -4.80 5.22 27.53
C ASP A 18 -5.95 6.20 27.29
N GLU A 19 -6.39 6.37 26.03
CA GLU A 19 -7.57 7.17 25.68
C GLU A 19 -8.84 6.52 26.20
N VAL A 20 -8.98 5.20 26.02
CA VAL A 20 -10.12 4.44 26.55
C VAL A 20 -10.19 4.55 28.07
N THR A 21 -9.07 4.33 28.77
CA THR A 21 -9.04 4.36 30.24
C THR A 21 -9.37 5.76 30.78
N ALA A 22 -8.83 6.82 30.16
CA ALA A 22 -9.08 8.20 30.56
C ALA A 22 -10.55 8.59 30.38
N THR A 23 -11.14 8.26 29.22
CA THR A 23 -12.57 8.53 28.93
C THR A 23 -13.47 7.78 29.90
N VAL A 24 -13.21 6.48 30.12
CA VAL A 24 -14.07 5.63 30.97
C VAL A 24 -14.06 6.08 32.43
N ARG A 25 -12.88 6.34 33.03
CA ARG A 25 -12.81 6.75 34.45
C ARG A 25 -13.52 8.08 34.70
N ALA A 26 -13.33 9.05 33.81
CA ALA A 26 -13.98 10.34 33.91
C ALA A 26 -15.50 10.24 33.73
N ALA A 27 -15.95 9.45 32.75
CA ALA A 27 -17.35 9.20 32.49
C ALA A 27 -18.00 8.41 33.63
N ALA A 28 -17.39 7.37 34.16
CA ALA A 28 -17.91 6.57 35.24
C ALA A 28 -18.19 7.42 36.48
N ARG A 29 -17.29 8.34 36.83
CA ARG A 29 -17.47 9.26 37.95
C ARG A 29 -18.61 10.25 37.70
N ARG A 30 -18.64 10.86 36.52
CA ARG A 30 -19.57 11.92 36.16
C ARG A 30 -21.02 11.41 36.00
N LEU A 31 -21.21 10.30 35.29
CA LEU A 31 -22.53 9.78 34.92
C LEU A 31 -23.43 9.43 36.11
N ILE A 32 -22.84 9.03 37.24
CA ILE A 32 -23.60 8.62 38.45
C ILE A 32 -23.24 9.45 39.69
N GLY A 33 -22.53 10.57 39.53
CA GLY A 33 -22.15 11.44 40.63
C GLY A 33 -21.33 10.75 41.71
N ALA A 34 -20.38 9.90 41.33
CA ALA A 34 -19.51 9.22 42.27
C ALA A 34 -18.37 10.13 42.76
N ASP A 35 -17.90 9.90 44.01
CA ASP A 35 -16.73 10.59 44.58
C ASP A 35 -15.43 10.09 44.01
N GLY A 36 -15.44 8.89 43.43
CA GLY A 36 -14.30 8.32 42.73
C GLY A 36 -14.66 7.20 41.74
N ALA A 37 -13.82 7.00 40.75
CA ALA A 37 -13.89 5.88 39.82
C ALA A 37 -12.51 5.29 39.57
N THR A 38 -12.45 3.96 39.36
CA THR A 38 -11.23 3.24 38.95
C THR A 38 -11.47 2.45 37.70
N PHE A 39 -10.42 2.37 36.88
CA PHE A 39 -10.34 1.45 35.77
C PHE A 39 -9.35 0.33 36.11
N VAL A 40 -9.85 -0.90 36.15
CA VAL A 40 -9.09 -2.07 36.59
C VAL A 40 -8.94 -3.03 35.42
N LEU A 41 -7.72 -3.44 35.13
CA LEU A 41 -7.40 -4.48 34.13
C LEU A 41 -7.16 -5.81 34.79
N ARG A 42 -7.49 -6.89 34.09
CA ARG A 42 -7.12 -8.24 34.48
C ARG A 42 -5.76 -8.60 33.90
N GLU A 43 -4.77 -8.86 34.73
CA GLU A 43 -3.44 -9.33 34.35
C GLU A 43 -3.23 -10.75 34.92
N GLY A 44 -3.76 -11.77 34.22
CA GLY A 44 -3.74 -13.14 34.69
C GLY A 44 -4.47 -13.31 36.02
N GLU A 45 -3.73 -13.64 37.09
CA GLU A 45 -4.23 -13.81 38.45
C GLU A 45 -4.23 -12.49 39.27
N PHE A 46 -4.02 -11.35 38.63
CA PHE A 46 -3.99 -10.05 39.29
C PHE A 46 -4.98 -9.08 38.69
N CYS A 47 -5.47 -8.19 39.55
CA CYS A 47 -6.21 -6.98 39.19
C CYS A 47 -5.25 -5.79 39.23
N PHE A 48 -4.96 -5.18 38.09
CA PHE A 48 -4.14 -3.99 37.97
C PHE A 48 -5.03 -2.76 37.92
N TYR A 49 -4.93 -1.86 38.90
CA TYR A 49 -5.64 -0.60 38.95
C TYR A 49 -4.93 0.40 38.04
N ALA A 50 -5.28 0.37 36.76
CA ALA A 50 -4.56 1.07 35.69
C ALA A 50 -4.72 2.58 35.81
N ASP A 51 -5.94 3.06 36.14
CA ASP A 51 -6.21 4.50 36.28
C ASP A 51 -7.33 4.78 37.27
N GLU A 52 -7.39 6.01 37.79
CA GLU A 52 -8.41 6.48 38.71
C GLU A 52 -8.71 7.97 38.55
N ASP A 53 -9.96 8.36 38.84
CA ASP A 53 -10.41 9.75 39.01
C ASP A 53 -11.24 9.83 40.30
N ALA A 54 -10.69 10.46 41.35
CA ALA A 54 -11.32 10.45 42.67
C ALA A 54 -10.97 11.71 43.47
N ILE A 55 -11.78 12.00 44.49
CA ILE A 55 -11.57 13.15 45.42
C ILE A 55 -10.29 13.02 46.26
N ALA A 56 -9.78 11.78 46.43
CA ALA A 56 -8.53 11.48 47.10
C ALA A 56 -7.93 10.19 46.48
N PRO A 57 -6.61 9.99 46.59
CA PRO A 57 -5.94 8.81 45.99
C PRO A 57 -6.54 7.48 46.48
N LEU A 58 -6.69 6.54 45.54
CA LEU A 58 -7.17 5.19 45.79
C LEU A 58 -6.03 4.16 45.59
N TRP A 59 -5.99 3.51 44.44
CA TRP A 59 -5.08 2.40 44.21
C TRP A 59 -4.37 2.45 42.85
N LYS A 60 -4.35 3.56 42.17
CA LYS A 60 -3.68 3.68 40.88
C LYS A 60 -2.25 3.13 40.90
N GLY A 61 -1.92 2.29 39.93
CA GLY A 61 -0.62 1.64 39.81
C GLY A 61 -0.43 0.39 40.69
N ARG A 62 -1.40 0.03 41.55
CA ARG A 62 -1.32 -1.13 42.42
C ARG A 62 -1.87 -2.39 41.77
N ARG A 63 -1.35 -3.54 42.18
CA ARG A 63 -1.81 -4.87 41.80
C ARG A 63 -2.30 -5.63 43.02
N PHE A 64 -3.45 -6.25 42.91
CA PHE A 64 -4.01 -7.10 43.94
C PHE A 64 -4.30 -8.49 43.35
N PRO A 65 -4.09 -9.59 44.12
CA PRO A 65 -4.54 -10.90 43.68
C PRO A 65 -6.03 -10.90 43.40
N ILE A 66 -6.43 -11.51 42.28
CA ILE A 66 -7.81 -11.47 41.77
C ILE A 66 -8.83 -12.01 42.78
N GLU A 67 -8.45 -13.00 43.60
CA GLU A 67 -9.28 -13.61 44.65
C GLU A 67 -9.41 -12.73 45.90
N GLN A 68 -8.56 -11.69 46.04
CA GLN A 68 -8.47 -10.88 47.26
C GLN A 68 -9.00 -9.46 47.10
N CYS A 69 -9.68 -9.13 46.00
CA CYS A 69 -10.24 -7.82 45.77
C CYS A 69 -11.64 -7.91 45.16
N ILE A 70 -12.46 -6.86 45.36
CA ILE A 70 -13.83 -6.86 44.90
C ILE A 70 -13.94 -6.78 43.37
N SER A 71 -12.97 -6.12 42.70
CA SER A 71 -12.88 -6.12 41.25
C SER A 71 -12.63 -7.53 40.71
N GLY A 72 -11.77 -8.29 41.35
CA GLY A 72 -11.54 -9.69 41.03
C GLY A 72 -12.77 -10.56 41.28
N TRP A 73 -13.47 -10.39 42.44
CA TRP A 73 -14.71 -11.08 42.70
C TRP A 73 -15.77 -10.82 41.62
N SER A 74 -15.94 -9.56 41.19
CA SER A 74 -16.86 -9.19 40.12
C SER A 74 -16.51 -9.88 38.80
N MET A 75 -15.23 -9.94 38.44
CA MET A 75 -14.75 -10.61 37.24
C MET A 75 -14.92 -12.14 37.30
N LEU A 76 -14.52 -12.78 38.40
CA LEU A 76 -14.63 -14.22 38.55
C LEU A 76 -16.08 -14.71 38.57
N ASN A 77 -16.98 -13.96 39.21
CA ASN A 77 -18.41 -14.29 39.27
C ASN A 77 -19.22 -13.72 38.09
N ARG A 78 -18.58 -12.89 37.23
CA ARG A 78 -19.21 -12.30 36.04
C ARG A 78 -20.46 -11.46 36.37
N GLN A 79 -20.44 -10.82 37.51
CA GLN A 79 -21.59 -10.08 38.05
C GLN A 79 -21.19 -8.70 38.55
N SER A 80 -22.12 -7.75 38.38
CA SER A 80 -22.02 -6.46 39.03
C SER A 80 -22.21 -6.60 40.53
N VAL A 81 -21.47 -5.81 41.29
CA VAL A 81 -21.53 -5.81 42.77
C VAL A 81 -21.95 -4.43 43.22
N VAL A 82 -22.97 -4.37 44.11
CA VAL A 82 -23.40 -3.15 44.83
C VAL A 82 -23.15 -3.39 46.30
N ILE A 83 -22.37 -2.51 46.94
CA ILE A 83 -22.04 -2.59 48.36
C ILE A 83 -22.44 -1.26 49.00
N GLU A 84 -23.46 -1.30 49.89
CA GLU A 84 -23.96 -0.13 50.61
C GLU A 84 -23.02 0.34 51.72
N ASP A 85 -22.36 -0.61 52.41
CA ASP A 85 -21.36 -0.34 53.45
C ASP A 85 -20.22 -1.35 53.38
N ILE A 86 -19.04 -0.87 52.97
CA ILE A 86 -17.86 -1.73 52.81
C ILE A 86 -17.41 -2.45 54.08
N TYR A 87 -17.77 -1.92 55.26
CA TYR A 87 -17.38 -2.52 56.53
C TYR A 87 -18.34 -3.60 57.01
N GLN A 88 -19.46 -3.80 56.31
CA GLN A 88 -20.42 -4.87 56.60
C GLN A 88 -20.39 -5.98 55.57
N ASP A 89 -19.63 -5.84 54.47
CA ASP A 89 -19.52 -6.86 53.45
C ASP A 89 -18.26 -7.68 53.64
N SER A 90 -18.42 -8.98 53.80
CA SER A 90 -17.32 -9.93 54.07
C SER A 90 -16.37 -10.11 52.89
N ARG A 91 -16.75 -9.73 51.70
CA ARG A 91 -15.92 -9.81 50.48
C ARG A 91 -14.85 -8.70 50.41
N ILE A 92 -15.01 -7.66 51.22
CA ILE A 92 -14.12 -6.49 51.21
C ILE A 92 -12.87 -6.76 52.05
N PRO A 93 -11.67 -6.57 51.46
CA PRO A 93 -10.42 -6.57 52.23
C PRO A 93 -10.28 -5.22 53.00
N THR A 94 -10.91 -5.13 54.17
CA THR A 94 -11.06 -3.85 54.93
C THR A 94 -9.71 -3.14 55.16
N ALA A 95 -8.60 -3.86 55.25
CA ALA A 95 -7.28 -3.26 55.40
C ALA A 95 -6.88 -2.38 54.22
N ALA A 96 -7.28 -2.75 52.98
CA ALA A 96 -7.00 -2.00 51.77
C ALA A 96 -7.89 -0.74 51.63
N TYR A 97 -9.06 -0.75 52.25
CA TYR A 97 -10.01 0.37 52.17
C TYR A 97 -9.88 1.37 53.32
N ARG A 98 -9.38 0.99 54.51
CA ARG A 98 -9.18 1.88 55.65
C ARG A 98 -8.49 3.21 55.35
N PRO A 99 -7.44 3.26 54.53
CA PRO A 99 -6.75 4.53 54.22
C PRO A 99 -7.49 5.38 53.19
N THR A 100 -8.62 4.94 52.65
CA THR A 100 -9.39 5.61 51.60
C THR A 100 -10.64 6.27 52.14
N PHE A 101 -11.28 7.13 51.35
CA PHE A 101 -12.55 7.74 51.66
C PHE A 101 -13.76 6.81 51.48
N VAL A 102 -13.61 5.67 50.86
CA VAL A 102 -14.68 4.80 50.38
C VAL A 102 -15.54 4.27 51.50
N ARG A 103 -16.87 4.39 51.33
CA ARG A 103 -17.92 3.84 52.22
C ARG A 103 -18.87 2.91 51.50
N SER A 104 -19.23 3.23 50.27
CA SER A 104 -20.04 2.37 49.41
C SER A 104 -19.47 2.33 48.03
N LEU A 105 -19.79 1.32 47.23
CA LEU A 105 -19.26 1.13 45.89
C LEU A 105 -20.23 0.39 44.97
N VAL A 106 -19.99 0.60 43.65
CA VAL A 106 -20.46 -0.29 42.59
C VAL A 106 -19.23 -0.76 41.81
N MET A 107 -19.18 -2.04 41.51
CA MET A 107 -18.14 -2.65 40.66
C MET A 107 -18.82 -3.43 39.54
N VAL A 108 -18.48 -3.14 38.30
CA VAL A 108 -19.03 -3.85 37.13
C VAL A 108 -17.93 -4.45 36.29
N PRO A 109 -18.07 -5.70 35.82
CA PRO A 109 -17.07 -6.32 34.96
C PRO A 109 -17.14 -5.77 33.55
N ILE A 110 -15.97 -5.51 32.94
CA ILE A 110 -15.83 -5.21 31.52
C ILE A 110 -15.85 -6.54 30.79
N ARG A 111 -16.82 -6.75 29.91
CA ARG A 111 -17.09 -8.00 29.19
C ARG A 111 -17.55 -9.13 30.12
N ARG A 112 -18.86 -9.43 30.10
CA ARG A 112 -19.47 -10.37 31.06
C ARG A 112 -19.05 -11.84 30.88
N GLN A 113 -18.83 -12.29 29.64
CA GLN A 113 -18.53 -13.72 29.39
C GLN A 113 -17.10 -14.11 29.77
N ASP A 114 -16.14 -13.24 29.49
CA ASP A 114 -14.73 -13.42 29.83
C ASP A 114 -14.16 -12.05 30.22
N PRO A 115 -14.30 -11.67 31.50
CA PRO A 115 -13.96 -10.32 31.97
C PRO A 115 -12.49 -10.00 31.79
N ILE A 116 -12.23 -8.88 31.09
CA ILE A 116 -10.88 -8.36 30.83
C ILE A 116 -10.49 -7.24 31.80
N GLY A 117 -11.45 -6.79 32.61
CA GLY A 117 -11.27 -5.73 33.59
C GLY A 117 -12.56 -5.46 34.35
N ALA A 118 -12.55 -4.40 35.14
CA ALA A 118 -13.71 -3.91 35.87
C ALA A 118 -13.69 -2.38 35.99
N ILE A 119 -14.88 -1.77 36.09
CA ILE A 119 -15.04 -0.36 36.42
C ILE A 119 -15.59 -0.29 37.85
N GLY A 120 -14.85 0.40 38.73
CA GLY A 120 -15.28 0.68 40.09
C GLY A 120 -15.73 2.11 40.25
N THR A 121 -16.82 2.32 40.94
CA THR A 121 -17.30 3.66 41.35
C THR A 121 -17.54 3.69 42.86
N TYR A 122 -17.18 4.80 43.52
CA TYR A 122 -17.02 4.86 44.96
C TYR A 122 -17.63 6.13 45.52
N TRP A 123 -18.22 6.04 46.74
CA TRP A 123 -18.73 7.19 47.49
C TRP A 123 -18.14 7.25 48.90
N ALA A 124 -17.97 8.48 49.41
CA ALA A 124 -17.49 8.76 50.75
C ALA A 124 -18.53 8.55 51.85
N HIS A 125 -19.79 8.33 51.48
CA HIS A 125 -20.88 8.11 52.39
C HIS A 125 -21.56 6.79 52.10
N ARG A 126 -22.28 6.30 53.10
CA ARG A 126 -23.09 5.08 52.98
C ARG A 126 -24.28 5.35 52.06
N ARG A 127 -24.42 4.56 51.00
CA ARG A 127 -25.57 4.62 50.08
C ARG A 127 -25.72 3.33 49.32
N GLN A 128 -26.96 3.05 48.91
CA GLN A 128 -27.29 2.01 47.97
C GLN A 128 -27.42 2.62 46.58
N ALA A 129 -26.63 2.19 45.62
CA ALA A 129 -26.80 2.62 44.24
C ALA A 129 -28.12 2.08 43.67
N SER A 130 -28.80 2.89 42.86
CA SER A 130 -30.02 2.49 42.17
C SER A 130 -29.75 1.51 41.03
N GLU A 131 -30.76 0.75 40.63
CA GLU A 131 -30.67 -0.14 39.47
C GLU A 131 -30.33 0.61 38.17
N GLU A 132 -30.77 1.88 38.07
CA GLU A 132 -30.48 2.72 36.92
C GLU A 132 -28.99 3.09 36.84
N GLU A 133 -28.38 3.47 37.96
CA GLU A 133 -26.95 3.77 38.06
C GLU A 133 -26.12 2.54 37.71
N VAL A 134 -26.48 1.35 38.19
CA VAL A 134 -25.83 0.10 37.85
C VAL A 134 -25.93 -0.19 36.33
N ARG A 135 -27.11 0.04 35.75
CA ARG A 135 -27.33 -0.13 34.29
C ARG A 135 -26.49 0.84 33.48
N ILE A 136 -26.33 2.08 33.90
CA ILE A 136 -25.51 3.10 33.24
C ILE A 136 -24.02 2.64 33.23
N ILE A 137 -23.48 2.25 34.40
CA ILE A 137 -22.08 1.80 34.49
C ILE A 137 -21.87 0.49 33.75
N GLN A 138 -22.86 -0.40 33.73
CA GLN A 138 -22.76 -1.63 32.92
C GLN A 138 -22.75 -1.34 31.41
N ALA A 139 -23.59 -0.40 30.94
CA ALA A 139 -23.57 0.01 29.54
C ALA A 139 -22.24 0.67 29.16
N LEU A 140 -21.65 1.46 30.06
CA LEU A 140 -20.31 1.99 29.89
C LEU A 140 -19.27 0.87 29.80
N ALA A 141 -19.34 -0.14 30.69
CA ALA A 141 -18.43 -1.27 30.68
C ALA A 141 -18.57 -2.13 29.41
N ASP A 142 -19.79 -2.33 28.92
CA ASP A 142 -20.05 -3.06 27.67
C ASP A 142 -19.46 -2.29 26.46
N SER A 143 -19.65 -0.95 26.41
CA SER A 143 -19.04 -0.09 25.37
C SER A 143 -17.51 -0.05 25.46
N THR A 144 -16.98 -0.03 26.68
CA THR A 144 -15.55 -0.10 26.95
C THR A 144 -14.94 -1.39 26.40
N SER A 145 -15.64 -2.53 26.58
CA SER A 145 -15.20 -3.82 26.03
C SER A 145 -14.98 -3.77 24.51
N VAL A 146 -15.93 -3.16 23.79
CA VAL A 146 -15.87 -3.00 22.34
C VAL A 146 -14.71 -2.07 21.95
N ALA A 147 -14.54 -0.96 22.67
CA ALA A 147 -13.45 -0.02 22.39
C ALA A 147 -12.07 -0.66 22.60
N MET A 148 -11.89 -1.44 23.68
CA MET A 148 -10.64 -2.16 23.96
C MET A 148 -10.34 -3.22 22.89
N GLU A 149 -11.35 -3.93 22.41
CA GLU A 149 -11.20 -4.90 21.33
C GLU A 149 -10.78 -4.22 20.03
N ASN A 150 -11.42 -3.11 19.68
CA ASN A 150 -11.04 -2.31 18.51
C ASN A 150 -9.59 -1.83 18.59
N VAL A 151 -9.15 -1.28 19.72
CA VAL A 151 -7.75 -0.83 19.93
C VAL A 151 -6.79 -2.00 19.73
N SER A 152 -7.10 -3.19 20.26
CA SER A 152 -6.28 -4.40 20.10
C SER A 152 -6.18 -4.83 18.64
N ILE A 153 -7.31 -4.85 17.91
CA ILE A 153 -7.36 -5.21 16.49
C ILE A 153 -6.56 -4.21 15.64
N TYR A 154 -6.71 -2.90 15.90
CA TYR A 154 -5.96 -1.87 15.17
C TYR A 154 -4.45 -2.00 15.38
N SER A 155 -4.01 -2.20 16.62
CA SER A 155 -2.59 -2.38 16.96
C SER A 155 -2.00 -3.61 16.27
N GLU A 156 -2.72 -4.74 16.27
CA GLU A 156 -2.30 -5.96 15.57
C GLU A 156 -2.24 -5.77 14.05
N LEU A 157 -3.25 -5.06 13.49
CA LEU A 157 -3.28 -4.79 12.06
C LEU A 157 -2.11 -3.89 11.62
N GLU A 158 -1.85 -2.81 12.36
CA GLU A 158 -0.72 -1.92 12.11
C GLU A 158 0.62 -2.68 12.15
N HIS A 159 0.77 -3.55 13.15
CA HIS A 159 1.97 -4.38 13.26
C HIS A 159 2.12 -5.32 12.06
N ARG A 160 1.05 -5.99 11.64
CA ARG A 160 1.05 -6.87 10.45
C ARG A 160 1.35 -6.10 9.16
N VAL A 161 0.74 -4.93 8.98
CA VAL A 161 1.01 -4.06 7.81
C VAL A 161 2.48 -3.69 7.77
N LYS A 162 3.06 -3.25 8.90
CA LYS A 162 4.48 -2.89 8.99
C LYS A 162 5.40 -4.07 8.62
N LEU A 163 5.13 -5.26 9.15
CA LEU A 163 5.92 -6.46 8.84
C LEU A 163 5.83 -6.84 7.36
N ARG A 164 4.61 -6.82 6.78
CA ARG A 164 4.41 -7.16 5.37
C ARG A 164 5.05 -6.14 4.43
N THR A 165 4.97 -4.85 4.76
CA THR A 165 5.64 -3.81 3.97
C THR A 165 7.15 -4.02 3.98
N ALA A 166 7.76 -4.25 5.14
CA ALA A 166 9.20 -4.51 5.25
C ALA A 166 9.63 -5.79 4.49
N GLU A 167 8.82 -6.86 4.52
CA GLU A 167 9.07 -8.09 3.77
C GLU A 167 9.03 -7.84 2.25
N LEU A 168 8.00 -7.12 1.77
CA LEU A 168 7.87 -6.78 0.35
C LEU A 168 9.03 -5.90 -0.14
N GLU A 169 9.45 -4.92 0.63
CA GLU A 169 10.61 -4.07 0.31
C GLU A 169 11.92 -4.89 0.25
N ARG A 170 12.10 -5.87 1.15
CA ARG A 170 13.26 -6.76 1.12
C ARG A 170 13.26 -7.62 -0.13
N LEU A 171 12.15 -8.29 -0.44
CA LEU A 171 12.02 -9.13 -1.62
C LEU A 171 12.23 -8.34 -2.92
N ASN A 172 11.71 -7.11 -2.98
CA ASN A 172 11.92 -6.25 -4.14
C ASN A 172 13.40 -5.91 -4.34
N ARG A 173 14.12 -5.54 -3.26
CA ARG A 173 15.58 -5.29 -3.32
C ARG A 173 16.38 -6.53 -3.71
N GLU A 174 16.02 -7.71 -3.23
CA GLU A 174 16.64 -8.97 -3.61
C GLU A 174 16.44 -9.28 -5.11
N LEU A 175 15.22 -9.06 -5.63
CA LEU A 175 14.90 -9.24 -7.05
C LEU A 175 15.70 -8.27 -7.94
N GLU A 176 15.85 -7.02 -7.51
CA GLU A 176 16.66 -6.02 -8.22
C GLU A 176 18.14 -6.41 -8.29
N SER A 177 18.70 -6.77 -7.12
CA SER A 177 20.09 -7.21 -7.03
C SER A 177 20.34 -8.44 -7.91
N PHE A 178 19.45 -9.43 -7.83
CA PHE A 178 19.51 -10.63 -8.66
C PHE A 178 19.44 -10.29 -10.15
N SER A 179 18.45 -9.47 -10.54
CA SER A 179 18.29 -9.06 -11.95
C SER A 179 19.51 -8.32 -12.48
N SER A 180 20.12 -7.45 -11.67
CA SER A 180 21.32 -6.69 -12.01
C SER A 180 22.54 -7.61 -12.18
N SER A 181 22.73 -8.57 -11.26
CA SER A 181 23.82 -9.55 -11.33
C SER A 181 23.71 -10.44 -12.57
N VAL A 182 22.53 -11.03 -12.79
CA VAL A 182 22.28 -11.91 -13.95
C VAL A 182 22.55 -11.18 -15.28
N ALA A 183 22.11 -9.92 -15.37
CA ALA A 183 22.34 -9.16 -16.59
C ALA A 183 23.81 -8.82 -16.83
N HIS A 184 24.56 -8.51 -15.77
CA HIS A 184 26.00 -8.32 -15.85
C HIS A 184 26.69 -9.61 -16.35
N ASP A 185 26.31 -10.74 -15.74
CA ASP A 185 26.93 -12.05 -16.04
C ASP A 185 26.55 -12.58 -17.43
N LEU A 186 25.41 -12.14 -17.99
CA LEU A 186 25.04 -12.44 -19.37
C LEU A 186 25.71 -11.50 -20.40
N ARG A 187 25.95 -10.24 -20.04
CA ARG A 187 26.58 -9.26 -20.97
C ARG A 187 28.00 -9.66 -21.34
N THR A 188 28.78 -10.20 -20.41
CA THR A 188 30.18 -10.60 -20.63
C THR A 188 30.33 -11.69 -21.70
N PRO A 189 29.66 -12.87 -21.62
CA PRO A 189 29.77 -13.91 -22.64
C PRO A 189 29.19 -13.45 -23.98
N LEU A 190 28.11 -12.63 -23.99
CA LEU A 190 27.58 -12.10 -25.25
C LEU A 190 28.57 -11.18 -25.94
N GLY A 191 29.29 -10.32 -25.22
CA GLY A 191 30.35 -9.48 -25.78
C GLY A 191 31.53 -10.26 -26.33
N LEU A 192 31.90 -11.38 -25.69
CA LEU A 192 32.93 -12.28 -26.21
C LEU A 192 32.50 -12.95 -27.51
N ILE A 193 31.24 -13.42 -27.60
CA ILE A 193 30.70 -14.00 -28.84
C ILE A 193 30.71 -12.96 -29.97
N GLU A 194 30.23 -11.74 -29.72
CA GLU A 194 30.27 -10.63 -30.69
C GLU A 194 31.72 -10.35 -31.17
N GLY A 195 32.68 -10.27 -30.23
CA GLY A 195 34.08 -10.01 -30.54
C GLY A 195 34.73 -11.11 -31.43
N TYR A 196 34.52 -12.38 -31.05
CA TYR A 196 35.05 -13.49 -31.88
C TYR A 196 34.39 -13.57 -33.27
N MET A 197 33.09 -13.28 -33.34
CA MET A 197 32.38 -13.26 -34.62
C MET A 197 32.86 -12.13 -35.53
N SER A 198 33.09 -10.92 -34.98
CA SER A 198 33.69 -9.83 -35.76
C SER A 198 35.06 -10.21 -36.31
N LEU A 199 35.94 -10.78 -35.46
CA LEU A 199 37.26 -11.22 -35.88
C LEU A 199 37.22 -12.31 -36.97
N LEU A 200 36.28 -13.28 -36.87
CA LEU A 200 36.11 -14.32 -37.88
C LEU A 200 35.60 -13.73 -39.21
N LEU A 201 34.66 -12.84 -39.18
CA LEU A 201 34.10 -12.21 -40.38
C LEU A 201 35.10 -11.25 -41.04
N GLU A 202 35.91 -10.50 -40.27
CA GLU A 202 36.91 -9.57 -40.80
C GLU A 202 38.11 -10.29 -41.42
N ASN A 203 38.57 -11.41 -40.83
CA ASN A 203 39.82 -12.02 -41.25
C ASN A 203 39.65 -13.26 -42.13
N PHE A 204 38.49 -13.92 -42.13
CA PHE A 204 38.30 -15.23 -42.78
C PHE A 204 37.06 -15.30 -43.67
N ALA A 205 36.32 -14.18 -43.89
CA ALA A 205 35.14 -14.19 -44.74
C ALA A 205 35.47 -14.59 -46.22
N ASP A 206 36.64 -14.14 -46.73
CA ASP A 206 37.07 -14.44 -48.05
C ASP A 206 37.50 -15.91 -48.17
N GLY A 207 36.68 -16.72 -48.86
CA GLY A 207 36.93 -18.13 -49.08
C GLY A 207 36.02 -19.11 -48.34
N LEU A 208 35.12 -18.61 -47.48
CA LEU A 208 34.11 -19.44 -46.84
C LEU A 208 32.91 -19.72 -47.77
N PRO A 209 32.36 -20.92 -47.74
CA PRO A 209 31.12 -21.23 -48.46
C PRO A 209 29.93 -20.31 -47.99
N GLU A 210 29.08 -19.92 -48.92
CA GLU A 210 27.97 -18.98 -48.67
C GLU A 210 27.02 -19.42 -47.53
N HIS A 211 26.80 -20.75 -47.38
CA HIS A 211 26.00 -21.25 -46.30
C HIS A 211 26.63 -21.05 -44.92
N VAL A 212 27.98 -21.11 -44.82
CA VAL A 212 28.74 -20.84 -43.60
C VAL A 212 28.68 -19.36 -43.27
N LEU A 213 28.89 -18.49 -44.27
CA LEU A 213 28.78 -17.03 -44.10
C LEU A 213 27.42 -16.61 -43.61
N ARG A 214 26.33 -17.23 -44.11
CA ARG A 214 24.98 -16.99 -43.63
C ARG A 214 24.82 -17.36 -42.15
N CYS A 215 25.35 -18.50 -41.73
CA CYS A 215 25.32 -18.91 -40.30
C CYS A 215 26.13 -17.94 -39.44
N LEU A 216 27.33 -17.55 -39.88
CA LEU A 216 28.20 -16.63 -39.14
C LEU A 216 27.58 -15.23 -39.01
N ARG A 217 26.88 -14.73 -40.03
CA ARG A 217 26.15 -13.45 -39.97
C ARG A 217 24.87 -13.49 -39.09
N ALA A 218 24.27 -14.66 -38.93
CA ALA A 218 23.09 -14.81 -38.06
C ALA A 218 23.41 -14.77 -36.56
N ILE A 219 24.65 -15.10 -36.15
CA ILE A 219 25.06 -15.13 -34.75
C ILE A 219 25.09 -13.73 -34.11
N PRO A 220 25.73 -12.69 -34.69
CA PRO A 220 25.67 -11.33 -34.17
C PRO A 220 24.24 -10.81 -33.96
N ASP A 221 23.35 -11.08 -34.91
CA ASP A 221 21.95 -10.68 -34.80
C ASP A 221 21.25 -11.38 -33.63
N ALA A 222 21.54 -12.66 -33.38
CA ALA A 222 20.99 -13.40 -32.25
C ALA A 222 21.53 -12.89 -30.92
N THR A 223 22.84 -12.60 -30.85
CA THR A 223 23.53 -12.07 -29.68
C THR A 223 23.02 -10.68 -29.34
N GLN A 224 22.85 -9.80 -30.33
CA GLN A 224 22.26 -8.49 -30.16
C GLN A 224 20.82 -8.57 -29.63
N ARG A 225 20.00 -9.50 -30.15
CA ARG A 225 18.65 -9.72 -29.62
C ARG A 225 18.69 -10.14 -28.15
N MET A 226 19.57 -11.05 -27.74
CA MET A 226 19.75 -11.46 -26.35
C MET A 226 20.16 -10.28 -25.46
N ARG A 227 21.09 -9.44 -25.91
CA ARG A 227 21.50 -8.24 -25.17
C ARG A 227 20.35 -7.29 -24.92
N VAL A 228 19.56 -6.99 -25.94
CA VAL A 228 18.37 -6.11 -25.78
C VAL A 228 17.30 -6.76 -24.89
N MET A 229 17.15 -8.10 -24.88
CA MET A 229 16.27 -8.81 -23.93
C MET A 229 16.71 -8.63 -22.49
N VAL A 230 18.00 -8.81 -22.22
CA VAL A 230 18.59 -8.64 -20.88
C VAL A 230 18.43 -7.19 -20.39
N GLU A 231 18.73 -6.21 -21.24
CA GLU A 231 18.59 -4.79 -20.93
C GLU A 231 17.11 -4.40 -20.65
N GLY A 232 16.19 -4.93 -21.45
CA GLY A 232 14.74 -4.72 -21.25
C GLY A 232 14.22 -5.35 -19.97
N LEU A 233 14.70 -6.55 -19.61
CA LEU A 233 14.34 -7.21 -18.34
C LEU A 233 14.83 -6.38 -17.14
N LEU A 234 16.08 -5.86 -17.22
CA LEU A 234 16.62 -4.96 -16.21
C LEU A 234 15.83 -3.67 -16.07
N ALA A 235 15.46 -3.05 -17.20
CA ALA A 235 14.64 -1.84 -17.19
C ALA A 235 13.30 -2.11 -16.51
N LEU A 236 12.65 -3.24 -16.81
CA LEU A 236 11.40 -3.65 -16.18
C LEU A 236 11.58 -3.89 -14.67
N ALA A 237 12.65 -4.54 -14.23
CA ALA A 237 12.94 -4.76 -12.82
C ALA A 237 13.14 -3.43 -12.05
N ARG A 238 13.91 -2.51 -12.64
CA ARG A 238 14.22 -1.20 -12.02
C ARG A 238 13.03 -0.26 -11.91
N VAL A 239 12.03 -0.37 -12.78
CA VAL A 239 10.79 0.44 -12.68
C VAL A 239 10.07 0.19 -11.37
N GLY A 240 10.22 -1.00 -10.74
CA GLY A 240 9.61 -1.34 -9.46
C GLY A 240 10.28 -0.71 -8.23
N ALA A 241 11.48 -0.17 -8.37
CA ALA A 241 12.40 0.18 -7.30
C ALA A 241 12.44 1.67 -6.93
N GLY A 242 12.78 1.94 -5.65
CA GLY A 242 13.00 3.28 -5.12
C GLY A 242 11.71 4.08 -4.90
N GLU A 243 11.82 5.27 -4.36
CA GLU A 243 10.71 6.21 -4.21
C GLU A 243 10.41 6.92 -5.53
N LEU A 244 9.12 7.26 -5.76
CA LEU A 244 8.72 8.11 -6.88
C LEU A 244 9.04 9.58 -6.55
N HIS A 245 9.74 10.24 -7.44
CA HIS A 245 9.97 11.69 -7.35
C HIS A 245 8.90 12.43 -8.15
N MET A 246 7.73 12.57 -7.52
CA MET A 246 6.57 13.22 -8.15
C MET A 246 6.81 14.73 -8.34
N SER A 247 6.58 15.22 -9.56
CA SER A 247 6.65 16.63 -9.92
C SER A 247 5.67 16.93 -11.06
N VAL A 248 5.36 18.21 -11.27
CA VAL A 248 4.57 18.63 -12.45
C VAL A 248 5.44 18.56 -13.69
N VAL A 249 5.18 17.57 -14.54
CA VAL A 249 5.95 17.29 -15.76
C VAL A 249 5.22 17.85 -16.99
N ASP A 250 5.98 18.49 -17.90
CA ASP A 250 5.50 18.93 -19.21
C ASP A 250 5.63 17.80 -20.23
N ILE A 251 4.52 17.07 -20.45
CA ILE A 251 4.44 15.94 -21.38
C ILE A 251 4.68 16.39 -22.82
N SER A 252 4.24 17.61 -23.20
CA SER A 252 4.48 18.13 -24.55
C SER A 252 5.95 18.33 -24.82
N ALA A 253 6.69 18.87 -23.86
CA ALA A 253 8.14 19.06 -23.96
C ALA A 253 8.89 17.73 -24.03
N LEU A 254 8.51 16.76 -23.15
CA LEU A 254 9.10 15.41 -23.17
C LEU A 254 8.83 14.68 -24.49
N GLY A 255 7.58 14.71 -24.98
CA GLY A 255 7.22 14.09 -26.26
C GLY A 255 8.00 14.69 -27.42
N THR A 256 8.19 16.02 -27.42
CA THR A 256 9.01 16.72 -28.44
C THR A 256 10.46 16.24 -28.39
N ALA A 257 11.06 16.16 -27.20
CA ALA A 257 12.44 15.67 -27.04
C ALA A 257 12.62 14.24 -27.54
N VAL A 258 11.67 13.34 -27.23
CA VAL A 258 11.70 11.94 -27.73
C VAL A 258 11.61 11.89 -29.26
N VAL A 259 10.73 12.67 -29.87
CA VAL A 259 10.60 12.76 -31.33
C VAL A 259 11.88 13.27 -31.99
N GLU A 260 12.53 14.28 -31.42
CA GLU A 260 13.81 14.80 -31.92
C GLU A 260 14.93 13.76 -31.84
N ASP A 261 14.99 12.99 -30.75
CA ASP A 261 15.92 11.89 -30.61
C ASP A 261 15.71 10.80 -31.68
N LEU A 262 14.44 10.46 -31.99
CA LEU A 262 14.09 9.51 -33.04
C LEU A 262 14.47 10.01 -34.44
N ARG A 263 14.20 11.28 -34.74
CA ARG A 263 14.59 11.91 -36.02
C ARG A 263 16.10 11.90 -36.26
N ARG A 264 16.89 12.13 -35.20
CA ARG A 264 18.35 12.08 -35.28
C ARG A 264 18.88 10.67 -35.58
N ARG A 265 18.22 9.65 -35.03
CA ARG A 265 18.63 8.24 -35.21
C ARG A 265 18.25 7.65 -36.57
N ASP A 266 17.11 8.08 -37.13
CA ASP A 266 16.53 7.48 -38.35
C ASP A 266 16.88 8.25 -39.65
N GLY A 267 17.91 9.12 -39.61
CA GLY A 267 18.53 9.69 -40.80
C GLY A 267 17.61 10.57 -41.68
N GLY A 268 16.49 11.10 -41.17
CA GLY A 268 15.68 12.08 -41.91
C GLY A 268 14.37 11.54 -42.48
N ARG A 269 13.85 10.44 -41.97
CA ARG A 269 12.51 9.98 -42.34
C ARG A 269 11.46 11.04 -42.01
N ALA A 270 10.68 11.41 -43.03
CA ALA A 270 9.59 12.38 -42.88
C ALA A 270 8.37 11.72 -42.21
N VAL A 271 8.09 12.09 -40.97
CA VAL A 271 6.90 11.68 -40.21
C VAL A 271 6.15 12.94 -39.80
N GLU A 272 4.87 13.00 -40.10
CA GLU A 272 3.97 14.07 -39.60
C GLU A 272 3.73 13.84 -38.10
N ILE A 273 4.11 14.82 -37.28
CA ILE A 273 4.00 14.75 -35.83
C ILE A 273 3.11 15.89 -35.33
N GLU A 274 2.09 15.55 -34.60
CA GLU A 274 1.22 16.49 -33.91
C GLU A 274 1.27 16.28 -32.41
N ILE A 275 1.75 17.28 -31.67
CA ILE A 275 1.82 17.22 -30.20
C ILE A 275 0.96 18.39 -29.68
N GLN A 276 -0.08 18.06 -28.93
CA GLN A 276 -0.93 19.05 -28.28
C GLN A 276 -0.08 19.84 -27.27
N ALA A 277 -0.17 21.16 -27.32
CA ALA A 277 0.56 22.04 -26.42
C ALA A 277 -0.06 22.06 -25.01
N GLY A 278 0.79 22.21 -23.98
CA GLY A 278 0.37 22.41 -22.59
C GLY A 278 -0.11 21.16 -21.88
N LEU A 279 0.22 19.97 -22.35
CA LEU A 279 -0.03 18.71 -21.64
C LEU A 279 0.85 18.62 -20.40
N ARG A 280 0.23 18.54 -19.21
CA ARG A 280 0.91 18.42 -17.93
C ARG A 280 0.27 17.37 -17.04
N ALA A 281 1.08 16.68 -16.21
CA ALA A 281 0.61 15.77 -15.18
C ALA A 281 1.62 15.72 -14.03
N GLU A 282 1.18 15.26 -12.85
CA GLU A 282 2.07 14.89 -11.76
C GLU A 282 2.68 13.51 -12.02
N ALA A 283 4.01 13.42 -12.12
CA ALA A 283 4.71 12.17 -12.40
C ALA A 283 6.19 12.24 -12.01
N ASP A 284 6.84 11.09 -11.97
CA ASP A 284 8.31 10.98 -12.01
C ASP A 284 8.76 11.19 -13.46
N GLU A 285 9.42 12.31 -13.73
CA GLU A 285 9.83 12.73 -15.08
C GLU A 285 10.67 11.67 -15.78
N ARG A 286 11.61 11.04 -15.09
CA ARG A 286 12.50 10.01 -15.62
C ARG A 286 11.73 8.78 -16.09
N LEU A 287 10.78 8.31 -15.26
CA LEU A 287 9.94 7.16 -15.59
C LEU A 287 8.95 7.50 -16.71
N LEU A 288 8.32 8.67 -16.67
CA LEU A 288 7.40 9.10 -17.70
C LEU A 288 8.11 9.27 -19.05
N ARG A 289 9.35 9.79 -19.07
CA ARG A 289 10.18 9.82 -20.27
C ARG A 289 10.37 8.42 -20.83
N SER A 290 10.71 7.44 -20.01
CA SER A 290 10.87 6.04 -20.45
C SER A 290 9.55 5.47 -21.02
N ALA A 291 8.40 5.81 -20.46
CA ALA A 291 7.10 5.38 -20.99
C ALA A 291 6.84 6.01 -22.36
N LEU A 292 7.09 7.32 -22.53
CA LEU A 292 6.94 8.03 -23.81
C LEU A 292 7.94 7.53 -24.86
N ASP A 293 9.20 7.25 -24.49
CA ASP A 293 10.18 6.63 -25.38
C ASP A 293 9.66 5.31 -25.96
N ASN A 294 9.01 4.48 -25.13
CA ASN A 294 8.43 3.21 -25.59
C ASN A 294 7.17 3.42 -26.46
N LEU A 295 6.23 4.31 -26.08
CA LEU A 295 5.01 4.53 -26.81
C LEU A 295 5.27 5.20 -28.16
N ILE A 296 6.02 6.31 -28.16
CA ILE A 296 6.36 7.07 -29.38
C ILE A 296 7.30 6.25 -30.28
N GLY A 297 8.25 5.53 -29.66
CA GLY A 297 9.13 4.60 -30.41
C GLY A 297 8.36 3.50 -31.11
N ASN A 298 7.32 2.95 -30.49
CA ASN A 298 6.42 1.99 -31.13
C ASN A 298 5.65 2.63 -32.30
N ALA A 299 5.03 3.79 -32.09
CA ALA A 299 4.36 4.54 -33.15
C ALA A 299 5.28 4.84 -34.34
N TRP A 300 6.53 5.25 -34.06
CA TRP A 300 7.56 5.48 -35.08
C TRP A 300 7.88 4.20 -35.87
N LYS A 301 8.10 3.09 -35.17
CA LYS A 301 8.43 1.79 -35.74
C LYS A 301 7.29 1.23 -36.61
N TYR A 302 6.07 1.22 -36.10
CA TYR A 302 4.93 0.58 -36.80
C TYR A 302 4.39 1.41 -37.97
N THR A 303 4.71 2.70 -38.04
CA THR A 303 4.45 3.54 -39.24
C THR A 303 5.52 3.43 -40.31
N GLY A 304 6.58 2.59 -40.11
CA GLY A 304 7.73 2.46 -41.03
C GLY A 304 7.41 2.07 -42.47
N LYS A 305 6.28 1.42 -42.70
CA LYS A 305 5.84 0.98 -44.03
C LYS A 305 4.69 1.81 -44.60
N VAL A 306 4.29 2.89 -43.92
CA VAL A 306 3.18 3.76 -44.36
C VAL A 306 3.71 4.86 -45.27
N SER A 307 3.01 5.18 -46.36
CA SER A 307 3.41 6.20 -47.33
C SER A 307 3.37 7.62 -46.77
N ARG A 308 2.44 7.90 -45.83
CA ARG A 308 2.30 9.16 -45.09
C ARG A 308 2.18 8.87 -43.60
N PRO A 309 3.31 8.61 -42.91
CA PRO A 309 3.30 8.30 -41.51
C PRO A 309 2.88 9.49 -40.67
N ARG A 310 1.93 9.30 -39.75
CA ARG A 310 1.44 10.30 -38.80
C ARG A 310 1.43 9.76 -37.39
N ILE A 311 1.88 10.58 -36.47
CA ILE A 311 1.84 10.30 -35.01
C ILE A 311 1.23 11.52 -34.31
N GLU A 312 0.26 11.28 -33.45
CA GLU A 312 -0.44 12.30 -32.68
C GLU A 312 -0.30 12.01 -31.19
N ILE A 313 0.02 13.03 -30.40
CA ILE A 313 0.13 12.97 -28.93
C ILE A 313 -0.81 14.02 -28.34
N GLY A 314 -1.73 13.61 -27.50
CA GLY A 314 -2.75 14.52 -26.97
C GLY A 314 -3.40 14.02 -25.68
N ARG A 315 -4.45 14.75 -25.30
CA ARG A 315 -5.31 14.44 -24.16
C ARG A 315 -6.76 14.44 -24.60
N LEU A 316 -7.54 13.48 -24.10
CA LEU A 316 -9.00 13.44 -24.32
C LEU A 316 -9.68 14.53 -23.47
N SER A 317 -10.64 15.24 -24.09
CA SER A 317 -11.31 16.40 -23.49
C SER A 317 -12.48 16.05 -22.56
N ASN A 318 -12.96 14.80 -22.54
CA ASN A 318 -14.27 14.41 -21.98
C ASN A 318 -14.22 13.39 -20.84
N GLU A 319 -13.08 13.19 -20.15
CA GLU A 319 -13.01 12.22 -19.05
C GLU A 319 -12.75 12.90 -17.70
N ASP A 320 -13.30 12.33 -16.62
CA ASP A 320 -13.13 12.81 -15.23
C ASP A 320 -11.66 12.75 -14.77
N ALA A 321 -10.87 11.83 -15.33
CA ALA A 321 -9.42 11.72 -15.11
C ALA A 321 -8.65 12.11 -16.39
N PRO A 322 -7.50 12.84 -16.27
CA PRO A 322 -6.70 13.22 -17.41
C PRO A 322 -6.18 11.99 -18.17
N THR A 323 -6.77 11.72 -19.33
CA THR A 323 -6.41 10.61 -20.21
C THR A 323 -5.58 11.11 -21.38
N PHE A 324 -4.30 10.72 -21.42
CA PHE A 324 -3.36 11.02 -22.49
C PHE A 324 -3.34 9.90 -23.51
N PHE A 325 -2.97 10.22 -24.74
CA PHE A 325 -2.86 9.22 -25.80
C PHE A 325 -1.66 9.46 -26.72
N VAL A 326 -1.16 8.36 -27.29
CA VAL A 326 -0.26 8.32 -28.44
C VAL A 326 -0.94 7.51 -29.52
N ARG A 327 -1.21 8.14 -30.67
CA ARG A 327 -1.91 7.57 -31.82
C ARG A 327 -0.98 7.51 -33.02
N ASP A 328 -1.05 6.45 -33.78
CA ASP A 328 -0.36 6.28 -35.06
C ASP A 328 -1.29 5.73 -36.14
N ASN A 329 -0.95 5.96 -37.41
CA ASN A 329 -1.61 5.39 -38.56
C ASN A 329 -0.85 4.19 -39.16
N GLY A 330 -0.15 3.44 -38.32
CA GLY A 330 0.72 2.34 -38.71
C GLY A 330 0.02 1.02 -39.00
N ALA A 331 0.71 -0.09 -38.72
CA ALA A 331 0.22 -1.44 -39.00
C ALA A 331 -1.03 -1.82 -38.20
N GLY A 332 -1.28 -1.19 -37.05
CA GLY A 332 -2.37 -1.56 -36.15
C GLY A 332 -2.23 -2.97 -35.57
N PHE A 333 -3.27 -3.48 -34.95
CA PHE A 333 -3.33 -4.86 -34.41
C PHE A 333 -4.78 -5.33 -34.27
N ASP A 334 -4.98 -6.67 -34.18
CA ASP A 334 -6.29 -7.24 -33.93
C ASP A 334 -6.70 -7.03 -32.45
N GLN A 335 -7.87 -6.45 -32.23
CA GLN A 335 -8.39 -6.19 -30.90
C GLN A 335 -8.58 -7.48 -30.06
N ALA A 336 -8.73 -8.65 -30.68
CA ALA A 336 -8.77 -9.93 -30.01
C ALA A 336 -7.46 -10.28 -29.26
N ASP A 337 -6.35 -9.69 -29.67
CA ASP A 337 -5.03 -9.89 -29.06
C ASP A 337 -4.65 -8.84 -28.01
N HIS A 338 -5.58 -7.96 -27.66
CA HIS A 338 -5.36 -6.82 -26.73
C HIS A 338 -4.76 -7.27 -25.38
N ASP A 339 -5.19 -8.42 -24.83
CA ASP A 339 -4.67 -8.95 -23.56
C ASP A 339 -3.17 -9.28 -23.58
N LYS A 340 -2.63 -9.54 -24.78
CA LYS A 340 -1.22 -9.87 -24.98
C LYS A 340 -0.30 -8.64 -25.14
N LEU A 341 -0.88 -7.44 -25.37
CA LEU A 341 -0.13 -6.21 -25.64
C LEU A 341 0.86 -5.84 -24.53
N PHE A 342 0.43 -5.96 -23.28
CA PHE A 342 1.18 -5.52 -22.09
C PHE A 342 1.86 -6.68 -21.35
N VAL A 343 1.89 -7.88 -21.96
CA VAL A 343 2.60 -9.04 -21.43
C VAL A 343 4.05 -8.96 -21.84
N ALA A 344 4.98 -9.15 -20.91
CA ALA A 344 6.41 -9.17 -21.23
C ALA A 344 6.71 -10.27 -22.25
N PHE A 345 7.50 -9.95 -23.29
CA PHE A 345 7.80 -10.79 -24.44
C PHE A 345 6.59 -11.09 -25.35
N GLY A 346 5.42 -10.49 -25.08
CA GLY A 346 4.25 -10.55 -25.95
C GLY A 346 4.51 -9.80 -27.26
N ARG A 347 4.13 -10.41 -28.40
CA ARG A 347 4.28 -9.81 -29.73
C ARG A 347 3.10 -10.18 -30.59
N LEU A 348 2.57 -9.20 -31.33
CA LEU A 348 1.46 -9.38 -32.27
C LEU A 348 1.91 -9.44 -33.73
N HIS A 349 3.11 -8.95 -34.05
CA HIS A 349 3.68 -8.96 -35.39
C HIS A 349 4.94 -9.83 -35.48
N ALA A 350 5.16 -10.48 -36.64
CA ALA A 350 6.33 -11.31 -36.89
C ALA A 350 7.64 -10.49 -36.89
N ASN A 351 8.76 -11.13 -36.50
CA ASN A 351 10.09 -10.49 -36.42
C ASN A 351 10.56 -9.86 -37.74
N GLU A 352 10.21 -10.49 -38.87
CA GLU A 352 10.62 -10.05 -40.20
C GLU A 352 9.91 -8.74 -40.63
N GLN A 353 8.79 -8.41 -39.99
CA GLN A 353 8.05 -7.20 -40.35
C GLN A 353 8.46 -5.99 -39.49
N PHE A 354 8.67 -6.18 -38.19
CA PHE A 354 9.00 -5.10 -37.25
C PHE A 354 9.95 -5.61 -36.14
N PRO A 355 11.18 -5.07 -36.02
CA PRO A 355 12.14 -5.50 -35.02
C PRO A 355 11.67 -5.12 -33.60
N GLY A 356 11.94 -5.97 -32.59
CA GLY A 356 11.66 -5.67 -31.18
C GLY A 356 11.42 -6.92 -30.35
N ILE A 357 11.45 -6.78 -29.02
CA ILE A 357 11.49 -7.91 -28.07
C ILE A 357 10.17 -8.09 -27.30
N GLY A 358 9.25 -7.11 -27.35
CA GLY A 358 7.97 -7.21 -26.66
C GLY A 358 8.04 -6.84 -25.16
N ILE A 359 9.03 -6.05 -24.74
CA ILE A 359 9.14 -5.58 -23.33
C ILE A 359 8.62 -4.15 -23.14
N GLY A 360 8.66 -3.33 -24.19
CA GLY A 360 8.37 -1.89 -24.11
C GLY A 360 6.99 -1.57 -23.51
N LEU A 361 5.92 -2.21 -23.99
CA LEU A 361 4.57 -1.97 -23.47
C LEU A 361 4.40 -2.53 -22.05
N ALA A 362 5.02 -3.64 -21.69
CA ALA A 362 5.05 -4.14 -20.32
C ALA A 362 5.74 -3.14 -19.36
N THR A 363 6.80 -2.48 -19.82
CA THR A 363 7.48 -1.40 -19.08
C THR A 363 6.55 -0.19 -18.91
N VAL A 364 5.85 0.23 -19.97
CA VAL A 364 4.85 1.32 -19.91
C VAL A 364 3.78 0.98 -18.87
N ARG A 365 3.19 -0.21 -18.94
CA ARG A 365 2.18 -0.65 -17.98
C ARG A 365 2.68 -0.53 -16.54
N ARG A 366 3.86 -1.07 -16.26
CA ARG A 366 4.44 -1.02 -14.91
C ARG A 366 4.72 0.40 -14.43
N ILE A 367 5.19 1.30 -15.32
CA ILE A 367 5.40 2.71 -15.01
C ILE A 367 4.07 3.39 -14.65
N ILE A 368 3.05 3.24 -15.48
CA ILE A 368 1.76 3.89 -15.30
C ILE A 368 1.03 3.35 -14.06
N GLU A 369 1.00 2.03 -13.85
CA GLU A 369 0.43 1.40 -12.66
C GLU A 369 1.13 1.88 -11.37
N ARG A 370 2.44 2.11 -11.41
CA ARG A 370 3.21 2.63 -10.29
C ARG A 370 2.83 4.08 -9.93
N HIS A 371 2.39 4.87 -10.91
CA HIS A 371 1.84 6.23 -10.71
C HIS A 371 0.35 6.21 -10.30
N GLY A 372 -0.24 5.02 -10.08
CA GLY A 372 -1.67 4.89 -9.75
C GLY A 372 -2.60 5.03 -10.96
N GLY A 373 -2.04 5.09 -12.17
CA GLY A 373 -2.79 5.18 -13.42
C GLY A 373 -3.10 3.83 -14.05
N ARG A 374 -3.73 3.86 -15.21
CA ARG A 374 -4.01 2.69 -16.06
C ARG A 374 -3.56 2.96 -17.49
N VAL A 375 -3.24 1.89 -18.25
CA VAL A 375 -2.87 1.94 -19.67
C VAL A 375 -3.66 0.90 -20.45
N TRP A 376 -4.08 1.26 -21.66
CA TRP A 376 -4.75 0.37 -22.61
C TRP A 376 -4.45 0.76 -24.05
N GLY A 377 -4.85 -0.08 -24.98
CA GLY A 377 -4.64 0.17 -26.41
C GLY A 377 -5.84 -0.23 -27.25
N GLU A 378 -6.08 0.51 -28.31
CA GLU A 378 -7.06 0.25 -29.34
C GLU A 378 -6.34 0.22 -30.69
N GLY A 379 -6.71 -0.75 -31.54
CA GLY A 379 -6.07 -0.90 -32.84
C GLY A 379 -6.98 -1.56 -33.86
N GLU A 380 -6.69 -1.30 -35.13
CA GLU A 380 -7.32 -1.97 -36.27
C GLU A 380 -6.23 -2.30 -37.30
N PRO A 381 -6.12 -3.56 -37.78
CA PRO A 381 -5.13 -3.94 -38.76
C PRO A 381 -5.14 -3.02 -40.00
N GLY A 382 -3.99 -2.43 -40.31
CA GLY A 382 -3.78 -1.52 -41.44
C GLY A 382 -4.33 -0.10 -41.27
N LYS A 383 -4.94 0.24 -40.14
CA LYS A 383 -5.46 1.61 -39.86
C LYS A 383 -4.69 2.32 -38.74
N GLY A 384 -3.85 1.60 -37.98
CA GLY A 384 -3.06 2.14 -36.91
C GLY A 384 -3.52 1.74 -35.52
N ALA A 385 -2.90 2.32 -34.51
CA ALA A 385 -3.15 2.08 -33.10
C ALA A 385 -3.22 3.38 -32.29
N THR A 386 -3.94 3.31 -31.17
CA THR A 386 -3.94 4.37 -30.15
C THR A 386 -3.70 3.74 -28.80
N PHE A 387 -2.67 4.19 -28.11
CA PHE A 387 -2.36 3.81 -26.74
C PHE A 387 -2.74 4.93 -25.80
N TYR A 388 -3.56 4.62 -24.82
CA TYR A 388 -4.06 5.56 -23.81
C TYR A 388 -3.43 5.28 -22.46
N PHE A 389 -3.20 6.32 -21.67
CA PHE A 389 -2.78 6.21 -20.29
C PHE A 389 -3.33 7.33 -19.42
N THR A 390 -3.60 7.02 -18.15
CA THR A 390 -3.99 8.01 -17.14
C THR A 390 -2.85 8.26 -16.16
N LEU A 391 -2.78 9.47 -15.62
CA LEU A 391 -1.91 9.84 -14.50
C LEU A 391 -2.78 10.59 -13.47
N PRO A 392 -2.38 10.60 -12.17
CA PRO A 392 -3.11 11.32 -11.12
C PRO A 392 -3.19 12.84 -11.39
#